data_7fb2176fee351d10300fe53661dec6c4
#
_entry.id   7fb2176fee351d10300fe53661dec6c4
#
_cell.length_a   1.000
_cell.length_b   1.000
_cell.length_c   1.000
_cell.angle_alpha   90.00
_cell.angle_beta   90.00
_cell.angle_gamma   90.00
#
_symmetry.space_group_name_H-M   'P 1'
#
loop_
_entity.id
_entity.type
_entity.pdbx_description
1 polymer ?
#
loop_
_entity_poly.entity_id
_entity_poly.type
_entity_poly.pdbx_seq_one_letter_code
_entity_poly.pdbx_strand_id
1 'polypeptide(L)'
;MNSLSVKTQFGWITAIEANGKIIRVKFDKNNKNSKTKSLIKFKKSLNNYFKKKKSIVFNYKIRGNKIQKKVWGELKKIPFGKTKSYGEIAKKFKISPRHVGKICAQNKIPMAIPCHRVIRSDGSLGGFTARGGIKLKKKLLKFES
;
A
#
# COMPACT_ATOMS: atom_id res chain seq x y z
N MET A 1 21.39 0.59 2.53
CA MET A 1 20.21 1.46 2.60
C MET A 1 19.67 1.51 4.01
N ASN A 2 19.04 2.61 4.36
CA ASN A 2 18.40 2.74 5.67
C ASN A 2 17.05 2.05 5.69
N SER A 3 16.70 1.47 6.83
CA SER A 3 15.40 0.84 7.00
C SER A 3 14.93 0.91 8.45
N LEU A 4 13.63 0.77 8.65
CA LEU A 4 13.00 0.79 9.95
C LEU A 4 11.84 -0.19 9.95
N SER A 5 11.79 -1.09 10.94
CA SER A 5 10.68 -1.99 11.17
C SER A 5 9.82 -1.48 12.32
N VAL A 6 8.52 -1.47 12.11
CA VAL A 6 7.55 -1.03 13.11
C VAL A 6 6.61 -2.20 13.42
N LYS A 7 6.47 -2.54 14.69
CA LYS A 7 5.53 -3.57 15.12
C LYS A 7 4.12 -2.98 15.17
N THR A 8 3.17 -3.64 14.52
CA THR A 8 1.77 -3.23 14.48
C THR A 8 0.88 -4.38 14.93
N GLN A 9 -0.41 -4.10 15.09
CA GLN A 9 -1.39 -5.15 15.41
C GLN A 9 -1.51 -6.22 14.32
N PHE A 10 -1.04 -5.94 13.11
CA PHE A 10 -1.02 -6.90 11.99
C PHE A 10 0.38 -7.43 11.68
N GLY A 11 1.30 -7.30 12.64
CA GLY A 11 2.67 -7.76 12.50
C GLY A 11 3.64 -6.63 12.16
N TRP A 12 4.85 -7.03 11.78
CA TRP A 12 5.90 -6.08 11.46
C TRP A 12 5.71 -5.49 10.07
N ILE A 13 5.92 -4.17 9.96
CA ILE A 13 5.93 -3.45 8.69
C ILE A 13 7.23 -2.69 8.61
N THR A 14 7.98 -2.90 7.53
CA THR A 14 9.31 -2.34 7.32
C THR A 14 9.31 -1.39 6.13
N ALA A 15 9.85 -0.20 6.33
CA ALA A 15 10.13 0.73 5.24
C ALA A 15 11.62 0.75 4.94
N ILE A 16 11.95 0.81 3.66
CA ILE A 16 13.31 0.97 3.15
C ILE A 16 13.43 2.36 2.52
N GLU A 17 14.47 3.09 2.91
CA GLU A 17 14.69 4.47 2.47
C GLU A 17 15.97 4.59 1.68
N ALA A 18 15.93 5.40 0.63
CA ALA A 18 17.10 5.80 -0.14
C ALA A 18 16.95 7.28 -0.50
N ASN A 19 18.02 8.04 -0.32
CA ASN A 19 18.08 9.46 -0.68
C ASN A 19 16.89 10.30 -0.12
N GLY A 20 16.52 10.03 1.12
CA GLY A 20 15.47 10.79 1.81
C GLY A 20 14.04 10.42 1.45
N LYS A 21 13.84 9.36 0.68
CA LYS A 21 12.50 8.90 0.29
C LYS A 21 12.32 7.41 0.55
N ILE A 22 11.12 7.02 0.94
CA ILE A 22 10.77 5.61 1.08
C ILE A 22 10.67 5.02 -0.33
N ILE A 23 11.37 3.92 -0.56
CA ILE A 23 11.39 3.23 -1.87
C ILE A 23 10.71 1.86 -1.82
N ARG A 24 10.43 1.34 -0.63
CA ARG A 24 9.74 0.07 -0.48
C ARG A 24 9.12 -0.05 0.91
N VAL A 25 7.95 -0.67 0.97
CA VAL A 25 7.29 -1.07 2.21
C VAL A 25 7.05 -2.57 2.14
N LYS A 26 7.43 -3.30 3.19
CA LYS A 26 7.32 -4.75 3.27
C LYS A 26 6.63 -5.15 4.57
N PHE A 27 5.88 -6.23 4.54
CA PHE A 27 5.19 -6.78 5.71
C PHE A 27 6.06 -7.88 6.35
N ASP A 28 7.23 -7.48 6.81
CA ASP A 28 8.16 -8.37 7.50
C ASP A 28 9.01 -7.56 8.48
N LYS A 29 9.91 -8.23 9.20
CA LYS A 29 10.85 -7.60 10.11
C LYS A 29 12.24 -7.58 9.47
N ASN A 30 12.89 -6.42 9.56
CA ASN A 30 14.30 -6.25 9.23
C ASN A 30 15.08 -5.93 10.53
N ASN A 31 16.34 -6.31 10.59
CA ASN A 31 17.17 -6.08 11.79
C ASN A 31 17.74 -4.67 11.89
N LYS A 32 17.63 -3.86 10.85
CA LYS A 32 18.08 -2.46 10.84
C LYS A 32 17.06 -1.56 11.53
N ASN A 33 17.55 -0.56 12.25
CA ASN A 33 16.69 0.40 12.95
C ASN A 33 17.24 1.81 12.74
N SER A 34 17.16 2.27 11.50
CA SER A 34 17.64 3.60 11.11
C SER A 34 16.65 4.69 11.54
N LYS A 35 17.16 5.90 11.83
CA LYS A 35 16.35 7.00 12.34
C LYS A 35 16.47 8.24 11.46
N THR A 36 16.32 8.07 10.15
CA THR A 36 16.28 9.20 9.21
C THR A 36 14.95 9.94 9.33
N LYS A 37 14.90 11.17 8.85
CA LYS A 37 13.67 11.97 8.86
C LYS A 37 12.52 11.27 8.15
N SER A 38 12.78 10.65 6.99
CA SER A 38 11.75 9.95 6.22
C SER A 38 11.23 8.72 6.95
N LEU A 39 12.09 7.97 7.64
CA LEU A 39 11.68 6.79 8.39
C LEU A 39 10.94 7.14 9.68
N ILE A 40 11.32 8.22 10.35
CA ILE A 40 10.58 8.72 11.51
C ILE A 40 9.17 9.16 11.08
N LYS A 41 9.07 9.84 9.96
CA LYS A 41 7.77 10.26 9.40
C LYS A 41 6.91 9.06 8.98
N PHE A 42 7.52 8.02 8.40
CA PHE A 42 6.86 6.75 8.10
C PHE A 42 6.24 6.14 9.37
N LYS A 43 7.04 6.01 10.42
CA LYS A 43 6.56 5.46 11.71
C LYS A 43 5.39 6.27 12.28
N LYS A 44 5.50 7.59 12.26
CA LYS A 44 4.43 8.47 12.75
C LYS A 44 3.16 8.31 11.91
N SER A 45 3.27 8.25 10.60
CA SER A 45 2.15 8.06 9.70
C SER A 45 1.47 6.71 9.92
N LEU A 46 2.26 5.65 10.12
CA LEU A 46 1.75 4.31 10.39
C LEU A 46 1.02 4.28 11.73
N ASN A 47 1.57 4.90 12.77
CA ASN A 47 0.91 5.01 14.08
C ASN A 47 -0.41 5.77 13.99
N ASN A 48 -0.45 6.84 13.22
CA ASN A 48 -1.70 7.61 12.99
C ASN A 48 -2.75 6.78 12.25
N TYR A 49 -2.33 5.95 11.30
CA TYR A 49 -3.23 5.03 10.62
C TYR A 49 -3.93 4.10 11.61
N PHE A 50 -3.17 3.45 12.49
CA PHE A 50 -3.73 2.48 13.43
C PHE A 50 -4.47 3.13 14.62
N LYS A 51 -4.00 4.26 15.11
CA LYS A 51 -4.59 4.91 16.30
C LYS A 51 -5.72 5.88 15.95
N LYS A 52 -5.58 6.62 14.85
CA LYS A 52 -6.50 7.70 14.49
C LYS A 52 -7.31 7.43 13.22
N LYS A 53 -7.14 6.25 12.62
CA LYS A 53 -7.80 5.85 11.37
C LYS A 53 -7.63 6.88 10.27
N LYS A 54 -6.40 7.38 10.10
CA LYS A 54 -6.05 8.32 9.04
C LYS A 54 -5.28 7.62 7.93
N SER A 55 -5.42 8.15 6.72
CA SER A 55 -4.62 7.68 5.58
C SER A 55 -3.14 7.85 5.85
N ILE A 56 -2.35 6.94 5.29
CA ILE A 56 -0.90 6.97 5.41
C ILE A 56 -0.33 7.98 4.42
N VAL A 57 0.46 8.92 4.92
CA VAL A 57 1.08 9.97 4.11
C VAL A 57 2.56 10.10 4.48
N PHE A 58 3.44 9.83 3.52
CA PHE A 58 4.87 10.06 3.64
C PHE A 58 5.48 10.21 2.25
N ASN A 59 6.70 10.75 2.17
CA ASN A 59 7.39 10.89 0.90
C ASN A 59 7.94 9.55 0.44
N TYR A 60 7.59 9.15 -0.77
CA TYR A 60 8.09 7.92 -1.38
C TYR A 60 8.47 8.15 -2.83
N LYS A 61 9.25 7.22 -3.37
CA LYS A 61 9.58 7.18 -4.79
C LYS A 61 9.26 5.77 -5.30
N ILE A 62 8.45 5.70 -6.35
CA ILE A 62 8.11 4.44 -7.01
C ILE A 62 8.40 4.56 -8.50
N ARG A 63 9.10 3.56 -9.04
CA ARG A 63 9.36 3.48 -10.48
C ARG A 63 8.24 2.72 -11.17
N GLY A 64 7.87 3.17 -12.34
CA GLY A 64 6.86 2.50 -13.15
C GLY A 64 6.71 3.16 -14.51
N ASN A 65 6.08 2.44 -15.43
CA ASN A 65 5.73 3.00 -16.74
C ASN A 65 4.49 3.93 -16.60
N LYS A 66 4.08 4.50 -17.73
CA LYS A 66 3.00 5.48 -17.75
C LYS A 66 1.68 4.92 -17.21
N ILE A 67 1.29 3.71 -17.64
CA ILE A 67 0.02 3.11 -17.21
C ILE A 67 0.05 2.70 -15.73
N GLN A 68 1.17 2.16 -15.25
CA GLN A 68 1.34 1.84 -13.82
C GLN A 68 1.17 3.08 -12.96
N LYS A 69 1.82 4.18 -13.32
CA LYS A 69 1.73 5.44 -12.56
C LYS A 69 0.32 6.02 -12.55
N LYS A 70 -0.40 5.90 -13.68
CA LYS A 70 -1.80 6.34 -13.76
C LYS A 70 -2.70 5.52 -12.82
N VAL A 71 -2.55 4.21 -12.84
CA VAL A 71 -3.34 3.32 -11.99
C VAL A 71 -3.01 3.57 -10.51
N TRP A 72 -1.73 3.60 -10.14
CA TRP A 72 -1.33 3.89 -8.77
C TRP A 72 -1.84 5.26 -8.28
N GLY A 73 -1.84 6.26 -9.15
CA GLY A 73 -2.42 7.57 -8.85
C GLY A 73 -3.91 7.50 -8.56
N GLU A 74 -4.63 6.66 -9.30
CA GLU A 74 -6.06 6.43 -9.06
C GLU A 74 -6.31 5.70 -7.74
N LEU A 75 -5.46 4.73 -7.41
CA LEU A 75 -5.56 4.02 -6.11
C LEU A 75 -5.42 4.99 -4.93
N LYS A 76 -4.54 5.96 -5.04
CA LYS A 76 -4.33 6.95 -3.98
C LYS A 76 -5.57 7.79 -3.69
N LYS A 77 -6.49 7.88 -4.63
CA LYS A 77 -7.75 8.62 -4.45
C LYS A 77 -8.80 7.84 -3.69
N ILE A 78 -8.60 6.54 -3.48
CA ILE A 78 -9.55 5.71 -2.73
C ILE A 78 -9.35 6.01 -1.24
N PRO A 79 -10.34 6.65 -0.57
CA PRO A 79 -10.16 7.06 0.82
C PRO A 79 -10.24 5.87 1.79
N PHE A 80 -9.75 6.09 2.98
CA PHE A 80 -9.88 5.14 4.10
C PHE A 80 -11.34 4.72 4.25
N GLY A 81 -11.58 3.42 4.34
CA GLY A 81 -12.92 2.87 4.51
C GLY A 81 -13.71 2.68 3.21
N LYS A 82 -13.12 2.99 2.07
CA LYS A 82 -13.78 2.83 0.77
C LYS A 82 -13.02 1.84 -0.10
N THR A 83 -13.71 1.30 -1.09
CA THR A 83 -13.13 0.37 -2.07
C THR A 83 -13.56 0.75 -3.47
N LYS A 84 -12.78 0.31 -4.46
CA LYS A 84 -13.15 0.32 -5.87
C LYS A 84 -12.93 -1.07 -6.45
N SER A 85 -13.66 -1.39 -7.52
CA SER A 85 -13.46 -2.66 -8.21
C SER A 85 -12.34 -2.55 -9.25
N TYR A 86 -11.70 -3.70 -9.54
CA TYR A 86 -10.77 -3.77 -10.67
C TYR A 86 -11.43 -3.32 -11.97
N GLY A 87 -12.71 -3.66 -12.15
CA GLY A 87 -13.47 -3.28 -13.35
C GLY A 87 -13.67 -1.77 -13.50
N GLU A 88 -13.98 -1.07 -12.41
CA GLU A 88 -14.13 0.39 -12.43
C GLU A 88 -12.84 1.09 -12.87
N ILE A 89 -11.70 0.66 -12.30
CA ILE A 89 -10.41 1.25 -12.63
C ILE A 89 -10.02 0.89 -14.07
N ALA A 90 -10.24 -0.36 -14.47
CA ALA A 90 -9.97 -0.84 -15.82
C ALA A 90 -10.72 -0.02 -16.87
N LYS A 91 -12.00 0.24 -16.64
CA LYS A 91 -12.85 1.02 -17.54
C LYS A 91 -12.33 2.44 -17.72
N LYS A 92 -11.89 3.08 -16.64
CA LYS A 92 -11.35 4.44 -16.69
C LYS A 92 -10.11 4.55 -17.58
N PHE A 93 -9.22 3.57 -17.53
CA PHE A 93 -7.96 3.60 -18.28
C PHE A 93 -7.99 2.76 -19.56
N LYS A 94 -9.13 2.18 -19.91
CA LYS A 94 -9.32 1.35 -21.12
C LYS A 94 -8.33 0.18 -21.16
N ILE A 95 -8.18 -0.50 -20.03
CA ILE A 95 -7.38 -1.72 -19.90
C ILE A 95 -8.23 -2.82 -19.29
N SER A 96 -7.74 -4.05 -19.24
CA SER A 96 -8.49 -5.15 -18.63
C SER A 96 -8.43 -5.11 -17.10
N PRO A 97 -9.44 -5.66 -16.39
CA PRO A 97 -9.37 -5.82 -14.94
C PRO A 97 -8.16 -6.64 -14.49
N ARG A 98 -7.78 -7.65 -15.27
CA ARG A 98 -6.58 -8.47 -15.01
C ARG A 98 -5.31 -7.62 -15.06
N HIS A 99 -5.22 -6.69 -16.01
CA HIS A 99 -4.08 -5.77 -16.10
C HIS A 99 -4.02 -4.85 -14.87
N VAL A 100 -5.16 -4.33 -14.40
CA VAL A 100 -5.23 -3.57 -13.15
C VAL A 100 -4.70 -4.41 -11.98
N GLY A 101 -5.14 -5.66 -11.88
CA GLY A 101 -4.67 -6.58 -10.84
C GLY A 101 -3.16 -6.79 -10.88
N LYS A 102 -2.59 -6.94 -12.06
CA LYS A 102 -1.13 -7.06 -12.23
C LYS A 102 -0.40 -5.79 -11.78
N ILE A 103 -0.92 -4.63 -12.11
CA ILE A 103 -0.34 -3.34 -11.70
C ILE A 103 -0.43 -3.19 -10.17
N CYS A 104 -1.53 -3.57 -9.57
CA CYS A 104 -1.67 -3.61 -8.10
C CYS A 104 -0.61 -4.51 -7.48
N ALA A 105 -0.36 -5.68 -8.07
CA ALA A 105 0.66 -6.62 -7.59
C ALA A 105 2.09 -6.07 -7.69
N GLN A 106 2.33 -5.13 -8.57
CA GLN A 106 3.64 -4.51 -8.79
C GLN A 106 3.90 -3.29 -7.88
N ASN A 107 2.94 -2.94 -7.04
CA ASN A 107 3.05 -1.83 -6.10
C ASN A 107 4.05 -2.17 -4.98
N LYS A 108 5.13 -1.39 -4.89
CA LYS A 108 6.16 -1.54 -3.85
C LYS A 108 5.94 -0.66 -2.62
N ILE A 109 4.89 0.16 -2.63
CA ILE A 109 4.56 1.08 -1.53
C ILE A 109 3.13 0.78 -1.05
N PRO A 110 2.85 -0.47 -0.61
CA PRO A 110 1.49 -0.80 -0.15
C PRO A 110 1.10 0.06 1.04
N MET A 111 -0.18 0.21 1.25
CA MET A 111 -0.83 1.06 2.25
C MET A 111 -0.79 2.55 1.89
N ALA A 112 0.35 3.13 1.53
CA ALA A 112 0.42 4.52 1.04
C ALA A 112 -0.18 4.63 -0.36
N ILE A 113 0.07 3.63 -1.21
CA ILE A 113 -0.69 3.40 -2.44
C ILE A 113 -1.62 2.21 -2.11
N PRO A 114 -2.91 2.47 -1.80
CA PRO A 114 -3.76 1.47 -1.14
C PRO A 114 -4.32 0.42 -2.08
N CYS A 115 -3.45 -0.42 -2.64
CA CYS A 115 -3.87 -1.51 -3.52
C CYS A 115 -4.79 -2.52 -2.82
N HIS A 116 -4.77 -2.60 -1.50
CA HIS A 116 -5.69 -3.44 -0.74
C HIS A 116 -7.15 -2.97 -0.82
N ARG A 117 -7.40 -1.73 -1.26
CA ARG A 117 -8.75 -1.16 -1.42
C ARG A 117 -9.36 -1.46 -2.78
N VAL A 118 -8.71 -2.29 -3.59
CA VAL A 118 -9.26 -2.73 -4.88
C VAL A 118 -9.75 -4.17 -4.72
N ILE A 119 -11.00 -4.40 -5.07
CA ILE A 119 -11.68 -5.69 -4.94
C ILE A 119 -12.32 -6.09 -6.28
N ARG A 120 -12.79 -7.32 -6.39
CA ARG A 120 -13.51 -7.77 -7.59
C ARG A 120 -14.89 -7.14 -7.67
N SER A 121 -15.44 -7.06 -8.87
CA SER A 121 -16.78 -6.46 -9.12
C SER A 121 -17.90 -7.20 -8.39
N ASP A 122 -17.73 -8.50 -8.11
CA ASP A 122 -18.69 -9.30 -7.35
C ASP A 122 -18.57 -9.11 -5.82
N GLY A 123 -17.63 -8.27 -5.37
CA GLY A 123 -17.38 -8.00 -3.95
C GLY A 123 -16.36 -8.93 -3.30
N SER A 124 -15.88 -9.97 -3.99
CA SER A 124 -14.80 -10.81 -3.46
C SER A 124 -13.46 -10.07 -3.48
N LEU A 125 -12.52 -10.48 -2.62
CA LEU A 125 -11.33 -9.67 -2.35
C LEU A 125 -10.32 -9.60 -3.50
N GLY A 126 -10.19 -10.64 -4.32
CA GLY A 126 -9.09 -10.73 -5.25
C GLY A 126 -7.78 -11.06 -4.53
N GLY A 127 -6.66 -10.98 -5.25
CA GLY A 127 -5.36 -11.31 -4.72
C GLY A 127 -4.69 -10.17 -3.95
N PHE A 128 -3.62 -10.50 -3.24
CA PHE A 128 -2.74 -9.55 -2.60
C PHE A 128 -1.33 -10.14 -2.52
N THR A 129 -0.35 -9.48 -3.11
CA THR A 129 1.02 -10.02 -3.23
C THR A 129 1.90 -9.74 -2.03
N ALA A 130 1.53 -8.84 -1.14
CA ALA A 130 2.27 -8.61 0.10
C ALA A 130 2.27 -9.87 0.96
N ARG A 131 3.32 -10.04 1.76
CA ARG A 131 3.41 -11.14 2.71
C ARG A 131 2.20 -11.14 3.63
N GLY A 132 1.57 -12.29 3.81
CA GLY A 132 0.29 -12.41 4.51
C GLY A 132 -0.90 -12.56 3.55
N GLY A 133 -0.73 -12.18 2.27
CA GLY A 133 -1.68 -12.44 1.19
C GLY A 133 -3.09 -11.92 1.47
N ILE A 134 -4.08 -12.69 1.02
CA ILE A 134 -5.51 -12.35 1.17
C ILE A 134 -5.92 -12.16 2.64
N LYS A 135 -5.32 -12.90 3.57
CA LYS A 135 -5.63 -12.74 5.00
C LYS A 135 -5.30 -11.34 5.49
N LEU A 136 -4.13 -10.81 5.11
CA LEU A 136 -3.73 -9.45 5.46
C LEU A 136 -4.64 -8.42 4.80
N LYS A 137 -4.95 -8.60 3.52
CA LYS A 137 -5.88 -7.73 2.80
C LYS A 137 -7.23 -7.66 3.50
N LYS A 138 -7.78 -8.81 3.90
CA LYS A 138 -9.04 -8.88 4.65
C LYS A 138 -8.97 -8.14 5.98
N LYS A 139 -7.86 -8.29 6.72
CA LYS A 139 -7.65 -7.60 7.99
C LYS A 139 -7.60 -6.08 7.81
N LEU A 140 -6.89 -5.60 6.79
CA LEU A 140 -6.79 -4.18 6.49
C LEU A 140 -8.16 -3.60 6.13
N LEU A 141 -8.91 -4.26 5.26
CA LEU A 141 -10.25 -3.81 4.86
C LEU A 141 -11.21 -3.79 6.04
N LYS A 142 -11.18 -4.83 6.89
CA LYS A 142 -12.01 -4.89 8.09
C LYS A 142 -11.66 -3.78 9.07
N PHE A 143 -10.38 -3.51 9.26
CA PHE A 143 -9.90 -2.43 10.12
C PHE A 143 -10.40 -1.06 9.62
N GLU A 144 -10.42 -0.87 8.31
CA GLU A 144 -10.86 0.38 7.69
C GLU A 144 -12.37 0.54 7.58
N SER A 145 -13.13 -0.52 7.77
CA SER A 145 -14.59 -0.47 7.65
C SER A 145 -15.27 0.22 8.82
#